data_5b0a53af9362cb3438441a8f31e06128
#
_entry.id   5b0a53af9362cb3438441a8f31e06128
#
_cell.length_a   1.000
_cell.length_b   1.000
_cell.length_c   1.000
_cell.angle_alpha   90.00
_cell.angle_beta   90.00
_cell.angle_gamma   90.00
#
_symmetry.space_group_name_H-M   'P 1'
#
loop_
_entity.id
_entity.type
_entity.pdbx_description
1 polymer ?
#
loop_
_entity_poly.entity_id
_entity_poly.type
_entity_poly.pdbx_seq_one_letter_code
_entity_poly.pdbx_strand_id
1 'polypeptide(L)'
;MRGVFSLAVGGRRPLLLRAVAGLARELDDSLSAFHLTIGRSRRCSDPVDLYRAGSEAHLAVNVGEAEGRSTLAFEDTGAYRLLLPAMSEDPGELERFYAETIAPLAAYDDQYETELVATVEAYLDNDGNVAATAKQLFTHRHTIRYRLERVRELCGHDVSATEGREKLGLGLKAMR
;
A
#
# COMPACT_ATOMS: atom_id res chain seq x y z
N MET A 1 -2.42 -19.89 5.50
CA MET A 1 -2.14 -19.85 6.94
C MET A 1 -1.18 -18.69 7.17
N ARG A 2 -1.59 -17.60 7.83
CA ARG A 2 -0.74 -16.43 8.09
C ARG A 2 -0.08 -16.62 9.45
N GLY A 3 1.24 -16.66 9.52
CA GLY A 3 1.99 -16.70 10.77
C GLY A 3 2.75 -15.40 10.94
N VAL A 4 2.52 -14.68 12.04
CA VAL A 4 3.30 -13.50 12.41
C VAL A 4 4.36 -13.93 13.41
N PHE A 5 5.63 -13.75 13.05
CA PHE A 5 6.75 -14.00 13.94
C PHE A 5 7.42 -12.67 14.28
N SER A 6 7.51 -12.36 15.58
CA SER A 6 8.26 -11.21 16.06
C SER A 6 9.64 -11.66 16.50
N LEU A 7 10.69 -11.14 15.87
CA LEU A 7 12.07 -11.38 16.25
C LEU A 7 12.69 -10.07 16.75
N ALA A 8 13.02 -9.99 18.04
CA ALA A 8 13.78 -8.90 18.62
C ALA A 8 15.29 -9.20 18.51
N VAL A 9 15.99 -8.43 17.69
CA VAL A 9 17.45 -8.58 17.52
C VAL A 9 18.14 -7.31 18.00
N GLY A 10 18.96 -7.44 19.04
CA GLY A 10 19.87 -6.40 19.52
C GLY A 10 21.14 -6.38 18.66
N GLY A 11 21.59 -5.20 18.19
CA GLY A 11 22.83 -5.09 17.45
C GLY A 11 23.00 -3.82 16.61
N ARG A 12 24.14 -3.67 15.93
CA ARG A 12 24.40 -2.56 15.01
C ARG A 12 23.58 -2.72 13.74
N ARG A 13 22.98 -1.63 13.24
CA ARG A 13 22.10 -1.58 12.06
C ARG A 13 22.57 -2.42 10.84
N PRO A 14 23.86 -2.44 10.46
CA PRO A 14 24.33 -3.26 9.33
C PRO A 14 24.24 -4.77 9.56
N LEU A 15 24.43 -5.23 10.80
CA LEU A 15 24.34 -6.65 11.15
C LEU A 15 22.89 -7.13 11.13
N LEU A 16 21.98 -6.32 11.64
CA LEU A 16 20.54 -6.60 11.61
C LEU A 16 20.02 -6.73 10.18
N LEU A 17 20.37 -5.80 9.30
CA LEU A 17 19.98 -5.84 7.89
C LEU A 17 20.50 -7.09 7.17
N ARG A 18 21.75 -7.50 7.46
CA ARG A 18 22.32 -8.73 6.90
C ARG A 18 21.64 -9.98 7.44
N ALA A 19 21.32 -10.02 8.74
CA ALA A 19 20.62 -11.13 9.36
C ALA A 19 19.21 -11.30 8.81
N VAL A 20 18.44 -10.20 8.66
CA VAL A 20 17.09 -10.21 8.06
C VAL A 20 17.15 -10.66 6.60
N ALA A 21 18.09 -10.15 5.81
CA ALA A 21 18.26 -10.56 4.41
C ALA A 21 18.74 -12.03 4.27
N GLY A 22 19.53 -12.54 5.21
CA GLY A 22 19.92 -13.94 5.28
C GLY A 22 18.74 -14.84 5.61
N LEU A 23 18.00 -14.49 6.66
CA LEU A 23 16.80 -15.21 7.07
C LEU A 23 15.73 -15.23 5.97
N ALA A 24 15.54 -14.11 5.29
CA ALA A 24 14.59 -14.01 4.17
C ALA A 24 14.93 -15.02 3.07
N ARG A 25 16.22 -15.14 2.68
CA ARG A 25 16.67 -16.10 1.66
C ARG A 25 16.51 -17.54 2.12
N GLU A 26 16.94 -17.89 3.34
CA GLU A 26 16.79 -19.24 3.86
C GLU A 26 15.34 -19.69 3.95
N LEU A 27 14.45 -18.78 4.33
CA LEU A 27 13.01 -19.06 4.39
C LEU A 27 12.39 -19.16 3.01
N ASP A 28 12.77 -18.32 2.05
CA ASP A 28 12.31 -18.36 0.66
C ASP A 28 12.72 -19.69 -0.01
N ASP A 29 13.97 -20.12 0.20
CA ASP A 29 14.49 -21.40 -0.30
C ASP A 29 13.80 -22.60 0.36
N SER A 30 13.51 -22.53 1.67
CA SER A 30 12.91 -23.61 2.45
C SER A 30 11.40 -23.70 2.32
N LEU A 31 10.74 -22.59 2.02
CA LEU A 31 9.29 -22.42 1.97
C LEU A 31 8.81 -21.94 0.59
N SER A 32 9.40 -22.45 -0.48
CA SER A 32 9.14 -22.05 -1.87
C SER A 32 7.67 -22.12 -2.31
N ALA A 33 6.81 -22.83 -1.55
CA ALA A 33 5.37 -22.88 -1.76
C ALA A 33 4.60 -21.73 -1.07
N PHE A 34 5.29 -20.84 -0.34
CA PHE A 34 4.68 -19.74 0.42
C PHE A 34 5.27 -18.40 0.02
N HIS A 35 4.43 -17.39 -0.09
CA HIS A 35 4.92 -16.01 -0.18
C HIS A 35 5.26 -15.52 1.22
N LEU A 36 6.51 -15.11 1.42
CA LEU A 36 7.00 -14.58 2.68
C LEU A 36 7.17 -13.06 2.58
N THR A 37 6.57 -12.34 3.53
CA THR A 37 6.78 -10.91 3.69
C THR A 37 7.36 -10.62 5.07
N ILE A 38 8.47 -9.88 5.13
CA ILE A 38 9.16 -9.51 6.37
C ILE A 38 9.03 -8.00 6.60
N GLY A 39 8.34 -7.62 7.66
CA GLY A 39 8.26 -6.25 8.14
C GLY A 39 9.28 -5.97 9.24
N ARG A 40 9.88 -4.79 9.23
CA ARG A 40 10.86 -4.36 10.22
C ARG A 40 10.42 -3.05 10.89
N SER A 41 10.39 -3.04 12.23
CA SER A 41 10.15 -1.83 13.03
C SER A 41 11.37 -0.90 13.05
N ARG A 42 11.16 0.29 13.57
CA ARG A 42 12.25 1.15 14.04
C ARG A 42 12.97 0.49 15.22
N ARG A 43 14.20 0.96 15.48
CA ARG A 43 14.99 0.47 16.61
C ARG A 43 14.25 0.71 17.93
N CYS A 44 14.17 -0.35 18.73
CA CYS A 44 13.65 -0.34 20.07
C CYS A 44 14.84 -0.54 21.03
N SER A 45 14.99 0.34 22.02
CA SER A 45 16.05 0.28 23.03
C SER A 45 15.50 -0.02 24.43
N ASP A 46 14.20 0.23 24.63
CA ASP A 46 13.49 0.04 25.89
C ASP A 46 12.46 -1.08 25.75
N PRO A 47 12.38 -2.04 26.68
CA PRO A 47 11.33 -3.06 26.67
C PRO A 47 9.89 -2.50 26.63
N VAL A 48 9.66 -1.30 27.17
CA VAL A 48 8.36 -0.61 27.12
C VAL A 48 7.93 -0.33 25.68
N ASP A 49 8.88 -0.14 24.76
CA ASP A 49 8.63 0.12 23.35
C ASP A 49 8.31 -1.15 22.51
N LEU A 50 8.35 -2.35 23.11
CA LEU A 50 8.14 -3.60 22.35
C LEU A 50 6.78 -3.67 21.68
N TYR A 51 5.72 -3.17 22.35
CA TYR A 51 4.38 -3.12 21.75
C TYR A 51 4.37 -2.23 20.50
N ARG A 52 4.95 -1.03 20.60
CA ARG A 52 5.09 -0.12 19.44
C ARG A 52 5.89 -0.76 18.33
N ALA A 53 7.03 -1.38 18.65
CA ALA A 53 7.85 -2.05 17.65
C ALA A 53 7.12 -3.21 16.96
N GLY A 54 6.29 -3.96 17.70
CA GLY A 54 5.42 -5.00 17.15
C GLY A 54 4.40 -4.42 16.16
N SER A 55 3.71 -3.36 16.53
CA SER A 55 2.73 -2.67 15.67
C SER A 55 3.38 -2.10 14.40
N GLU A 56 4.55 -1.48 14.54
CA GLU A 56 5.31 -0.97 13.39
C GLU A 56 5.74 -2.08 12.41
N ALA A 57 6.24 -3.20 12.93
CA ALA A 57 6.63 -4.34 12.11
C ALA A 57 5.42 -4.97 11.41
N HIS A 58 4.29 -5.08 12.11
CA HIS A 58 3.04 -5.60 11.55
C HIS A 58 2.52 -4.71 10.41
N LEU A 59 2.53 -3.38 10.59
CA LEU A 59 2.17 -2.46 9.51
C LEU A 59 3.09 -2.64 8.30
N ALA A 60 4.40 -2.77 8.53
CA ALA A 60 5.36 -2.97 7.45
C ALA A 60 5.10 -4.29 6.69
N VAL A 61 4.66 -5.36 7.37
CA VAL A 61 4.23 -6.61 6.72
C VAL A 61 2.99 -6.35 5.85
N ASN A 62 1.94 -5.76 6.41
CA ASN A 62 0.69 -5.53 5.67
C ASN A 62 0.92 -4.68 4.41
N VAL A 63 1.69 -3.59 4.54
CA VAL A 63 2.04 -2.75 3.38
C VAL A 63 2.91 -3.51 2.38
N GLY A 64 3.89 -4.29 2.86
CA GLY A 64 4.73 -5.12 2.00
C GLY A 64 3.93 -6.16 1.22
N GLU A 65 2.97 -6.84 1.86
CA GLU A 65 2.05 -7.77 1.19
C GLU A 65 1.22 -7.06 0.12
N ALA A 66 0.66 -5.90 0.43
CA ALA A 66 -0.16 -5.11 -0.49
C ALA A 66 0.65 -4.60 -1.71
N GLU A 67 1.93 -4.28 -1.52
CA GLU A 67 2.84 -3.80 -2.57
C GLU A 67 3.62 -4.93 -3.27
N GLY A 68 3.40 -6.20 -2.89
CA GLY A 68 4.14 -7.36 -3.44
C GLY A 68 5.63 -7.35 -3.10
N ARG A 69 6.03 -6.76 -1.97
CA ARG A 69 7.42 -6.66 -1.50
C ARG A 69 7.71 -7.73 -0.47
N SER A 70 8.78 -8.47 -0.65
CA SER A 70 9.20 -9.52 0.29
C SER A 70 9.80 -8.96 1.60
N THR A 71 10.28 -7.72 1.59
CA THR A 71 10.82 -7.06 2.78
C THR A 71 10.48 -5.58 2.78
N LEU A 72 10.02 -5.05 3.92
CA LEU A 72 9.73 -3.63 4.09
C LEU A 72 10.10 -3.15 5.50
N ALA A 73 10.69 -1.96 5.59
CA ALA A 73 10.90 -1.30 6.88
C ALA A 73 9.76 -0.33 7.18
N PHE A 74 9.42 -0.15 8.45
CA PHE A 74 8.41 0.82 8.86
C PHE A 74 8.72 2.24 8.37
N GLU A 75 10.00 2.64 8.34
CA GLU A 75 10.41 3.95 7.82
C GLU A 75 10.05 4.15 6.35
N ASP A 76 9.96 3.04 5.59
CA ASP A 76 9.70 3.02 4.15
C ASP A 76 8.21 2.80 3.81
N THR A 77 7.33 2.68 4.82
CA THR A 77 5.88 2.55 4.60
C THR A 77 5.20 3.84 4.14
N GLY A 78 5.95 4.95 4.06
CA GLY A 78 5.45 6.21 3.53
C GLY A 78 4.24 6.76 4.31
N ALA A 79 3.17 7.09 3.60
CA ALA A 79 1.96 7.67 4.19
C ALA A 79 1.17 6.68 5.08
N TYR A 80 1.34 5.37 4.91
CA TYR A 80 0.64 4.37 5.74
C TYR A 80 0.91 4.53 7.24
N ARG A 81 2.12 4.98 7.63
CA ARG A 81 2.44 5.25 9.03
C ARG A 81 1.59 6.35 9.69
N LEU A 82 1.01 7.24 8.87
CA LEU A 82 0.09 8.28 9.35
C LEU A 82 -1.34 7.74 9.46
N LEU A 83 -1.69 6.74 8.64
CA LEU A 83 -3.00 6.10 8.68
C LEU A 83 -3.13 5.12 9.85
N LEU A 84 -2.02 4.52 10.31
CA LEU A 84 -2.03 3.52 11.38
C LEU A 84 -2.68 4.01 12.69
N PRO A 85 -2.40 5.21 13.21
CA PRO A 85 -3.08 5.74 14.40
C PRO A 85 -4.59 5.92 14.17
N ALA A 86 -4.99 6.47 13.02
CA ALA A 86 -6.39 6.66 12.67
C ALA A 86 -7.14 5.32 12.55
N MET A 87 -6.52 4.31 11.96
CA MET A 87 -7.07 2.94 11.89
C MET A 87 -7.23 2.29 13.26
N SER A 88 -6.36 2.65 14.22
CA SER A 88 -6.41 2.11 15.59
C SER A 88 -7.44 2.82 16.46
N GLU A 89 -7.71 4.11 16.19
CA GLU A 89 -8.67 4.92 16.96
C GLU A 89 -10.10 4.77 16.45
N ASP A 90 -10.31 4.79 15.15
CA ASP A 90 -11.62 4.57 14.50
C ASP A 90 -11.47 3.79 13.17
N PRO A 91 -11.53 2.46 13.22
CA PRO A 91 -11.49 1.65 12.00
C PRO A 91 -12.63 1.97 11.02
N GLY A 92 -13.78 2.44 11.51
CA GLY A 92 -14.92 2.81 10.68
C GLY A 92 -14.67 4.06 9.84
N GLU A 93 -13.76 4.95 10.22
CA GLU A 93 -13.40 6.12 9.42
C GLU A 93 -12.66 5.73 8.13
N LEU A 94 -11.78 4.73 8.21
CA LEU A 94 -11.09 4.23 7.03
C LEU A 94 -12.05 3.58 6.03
N GLU A 95 -13.02 2.79 6.54
CA GLU A 95 -14.06 2.19 5.70
C GLU A 95 -14.93 3.25 5.04
N ARG A 96 -15.31 4.31 5.78
CA ARG A 96 -16.06 5.45 5.22
C ARG A 96 -15.27 6.17 4.14
N PHE A 97 -13.99 6.43 4.39
CA PHE A 97 -13.12 7.09 3.42
C PHE A 97 -12.93 6.27 2.13
N TYR A 98 -12.77 4.96 2.26
CA TYR A 98 -12.75 4.04 1.12
C TYR A 98 -14.08 4.07 0.36
N ALA A 99 -15.20 4.02 1.08
CA ALA A 99 -16.54 4.02 0.51
C ALA A 99 -16.84 5.32 -0.30
N GLU A 100 -16.29 6.45 0.13
CA GLU A 100 -16.45 7.75 -0.53
C GLU A 100 -15.52 7.94 -1.74
N THR A 101 -14.34 7.27 -1.74
CA THR A 101 -13.29 7.53 -2.74
C THR A 101 -13.18 6.45 -3.80
N ILE A 102 -12.94 5.22 -3.42
CA ILE A 102 -12.58 4.13 -4.35
C ILE A 102 -13.70 3.12 -4.56
N ALA A 103 -14.52 2.83 -3.56
CA ALA A 103 -15.58 1.84 -3.69
C ALA A 103 -16.54 2.10 -4.88
N PRO A 104 -16.92 3.36 -5.22
CA PRO A 104 -17.75 3.62 -6.40
C PRO A 104 -17.06 3.23 -7.71
N LEU A 105 -15.73 3.36 -7.78
CA LEU A 105 -14.93 2.99 -8.96
C LEU A 105 -14.81 1.48 -9.07
N ALA A 106 -14.55 0.80 -7.96
CA ALA A 106 -14.45 -0.66 -7.92
C ALA A 106 -15.80 -1.32 -8.29
N ALA A 107 -16.91 -0.82 -7.75
CA ALA A 107 -18.25 -1.30 -8.09
C ALA A 107 -18.58 -1.09 -9.58
N TYR A 108 -18.14 0.03 -10.16
CA TYR A 108 -18.32 0.29 -11.59
C TYR A 108 -17.45 -0.64 -12.44
N ASP A 109 -16.20 -0.88 -12.05
CA ASP A 109 -15.30 -1.83 -12.72
C ASP A 109 -15.88 -3.24 -12.73
N ASP A 110 -16.40 -3.71 -11.58
CA ASP A 110 -17.04 -5.02 -11.45
C ASP A 110 -18.30 -5.15 -12.34
N GLN A 111 -19.09 -4.09 -12.43
CA GLN A 111 -20.35 -4.10 -13.20
C GLN A 111 -20.13 -4.02 -14.71
N TYR A 112 -19.13 -3.25 -15.16
CA TYR A 112 -18.95 -2.91 -16.58
C TYR A 112 -17.62 -3.45 -17.17
N GLU A 113 -16.89 -4.26 -16.42
CA GLU A 113 -15.60 -4.82 -16.83
C GLU A 113 -14.63 -3.72 -17.31
N THR A 114 -14.61 -2.60 -16.56
CA THR A 114 -13.72 -1.47 -16.81
C THR A 114 -12.47 -1.54 -15.94
N GLU A 115 -11.55 -0.61 -16.10
CA GLU A 115 -10.30 -0.56 -15.34
C GLU A 115 -10.07 0.85 -14.78
N LEU A 116 -11.09 1.41 -14.11
CA LEU A 116 -11.01 2.77 -13.55
C LEU A 116 -10.01 2.83 -12.39
N VAL A 117 -10.07 1.86 -11.46
CA VAL A 117 -9.16 1.78 -10.32
C VAL A 117 -7.72 1.65 -10.80
N ALA A 118 -7.44 0.72 -11.71
CA ALA A 118 -6.11 0.55 -12.31
C ALA A 118 -5.66 1.81 -13.09
N THR A 119 -6.60 2.53 -13.72
CA THR A 119 -6.29 3.77 -14.43
C THR A 119 -5.89 4.89 -13.47
N VAL A 120 -6.58 5.04 -12.34
CA VAL A 120 -6.21 6.03 -11.30
C VAL A 120 -4.84 5.71 -10.73
N GLU A 121 -4.58 4.45 -10.36
CA GLU A 121 -3.29 4.02 -9.83
C GLU A 121 -2.15 4.31 -10.81
N ALA A 122 -2.26 3.85 -12.05
CA ALA A 122 -1.24 4.09 -13.07
C ALA A 122 -1.06 5.60 -13.39
N TYR A 123 -2.13 6.40 -13.31
CA TYR A 123 -2.06 7.84 -13.52
C TYR A 123 -1.30 8.55 -12.40
N LEU A 124 -1.51 8.14 -11.14
CA LEU A 124 -0.77 8.65 -9.99
C LEU A 124 0.70 8.24 -10.03
N ASP A 125 1.00 7.00 -10.37
CA ASP A 125 2.36 6.48 -10.51
C ASP A 125 3.17 7.16 -11.62
N ASN A 126 2.48 7.69 -12.64
CA ASN A 126 3.08 8.47 -13.73
C ASN A 126 2.97 10.00 -13.53
N ASP A 127 2.85 10.47 -12.29
CA ASP A 127 2.79 11.90 -11.94
C ASP A 127 1.72 12.69 -12.71
N GLY A 128 0.61 12.04 -13.07
CA GLY A 128 -0.48 12.66 -13.84
C GLY A 128 -0.22 12.73 -15.34
N ASN A 129 0.72 11.96 -15.86
CA ASN A 129 1.04 11.94 -17.30
C ASN A 129 0.16 10.96 -18.07
N VAL A 130 -0.86 11.48 -18.76
CA VAL A 130 -1.79 10.70 -19.58
C VAL A 130 -1.10 9.80 -20.62
N ALA A 131 -0.02 10.29 -21.25
CA ALA A 131 0.65 9.53 -22.30
C ALA A 131 1.45 8.34 -21.72
N ALA A 132 2.13 8.54 -20.58
CA ALA A 132 2.83 7.49 -19.86
C ALA A 132 1.85 6.45 -19.30
N THR A 133 0.74 6.89 -18.71
CA THR A 133 -0.36 6.02 -18.24
C THR A 133 -0.93 5.15 -19.36
N ALA A 134 -1.21 5.76 -20.53
CA ALA A 134 -1.71 5.05 -21.69
C ALA A 134 -0.74 3.96 -22.17
N LYS A 135 0.56 4.26 -22.16
CA LYS A 135 1.61 3.30 -22.51
C LYS A 135 1.68 2.16 -21.48
N GLN A 136 1.62 2.47 -20.19
CA GLN A 136 1.67 1.48 -19.10
C GLN A 136 0.49 0.50 -19.18
N LEU A 137 -0.72 1.02 -19.47
CA LEU A 137 -1.94 0.22 -19.55
C LEU A 137 -2.24 -0.32 -20.97
N PHE A 138 -1.30 -0.24 -21.89
CA PHE A 138 -1.44 -0.71 -23.25
C PHE A 138 -2.72 -0.22 -23.95
N THR A 139 -3.10 1.03 -23.72
CA THR A 139 -4.32 1.63 -24.25
C THR A 139 -4.07 3.00 -24.90
N HIS A 140 -5.12 3.62 -25.46
CA HIS A 140 -4.99 4.92 -26.12
C HIS A 140 -5.21 6.07 -25.13
N ARG A 141 -4.51 7.19 -25.32
CA ARG A 141 -4.62 8.39 -24.47
C ARG A 141 -6.06 8.95 -24.35
N HIS A 142 -6.91 8.74 -25.36
CA HIS A 142 -8.31 9.14 -25.30
C HIS A 142 -9.10 8.26 -24.33
N THR A 143 -8.79 6.96 -24.27
CA THR A 143 -9.39 6.03 -23.30
C THR A 143 -9.02 6.44 -21.87
N ILE A 144 -7.76 6.80 -21.62
CA ILE A 144 -7.36 7.32 -20.31
C ILE A 144 -8.15 8.56 -19.91
N ARG A 145 -8.25 9.57 -20.81
CA ARG A 145 -9.03 10.78 -20.52
C ARG A 145 -10.50 10.49 -20.23
N TYR A 146 -11.11 9.60 -21.02
CA TYR A 146 -12.49 9.17 -20.80
C TYR A 146 -12.65 8.49 -19.42
N ARG A 147 -11.75 7.58 -19.07
CA ARG A 147 -11.77 6.89 -17.77
C ARG A 147 -11.58 7.88 -16.61
N LEU A 148 -10.66 8.84 -16.72
CA LEU A 148 -10.45 9.85 -15.68
C LEU A 148 -11.67 10.78 -15.50
N GLU A 149 -12.36 11.13 -16.59
CA GLU A 149 -13.63 11.88 -16.49
C GLU A 149 -14.71 11.03 -15.81
N ARG A 150 -14.79 9.74 -16.12
CA ARG A 150 -15.71 8.82 -15.46
C ARG A 150 -15.41 8.67 -13.96
N VAL A 151 -14.13 8.62 -13.56
CA VAL A 151 -13.71 8.66 -12.16
C VAL A 151 -14.29 9.88 -11.46
N ARG A 152 -14.12 11.07 -12.05
CA ARG A 152 -14.66 12.32 -11.51
C ARG A 152 -16.18 12.31 -11.37
N GLU A 153 -16.90 11.76 -12.34
CA GLU A 153 -18.36 11.64 -12.29
C GLU A 153 -18.84 10.73 -11.17
N LEU A 154 -18.12 9.63 -10.90
CA LEU A 154 -18.54 8.61 -9.94
C LEU A 154 -18.20 8.98 -8.48
N CYS A 155 -17.01 9.52 -8.22
CA CYS A 155 -16.57 9.83 -6.85
C CYS A 155 -16.52 11.34 -6.54
N GLY A 156 -16.80 12.22 -7.52
CA GLY A 156 -16.74 13.67 -7.33
C GLY A 156 -15.34 14.26 -7.23
N HIS A 157 -14.29 13.46 -7.38
CA HIS A 157 -12.91 13.90 -7.22
C HIS A 157 -12.17 13.98 -8.56
N ASP A 158 -11.61 15.16 -8.85
CA ASP A 158 -10.82 15.40 -10.05
C ASP A 158 -9.35 14.98 -9.78
N VAL A 159 -8.96 13.85 -10.35
CA VAL A 159 -7.58 13.31 -10.21
C VAL A 159 -6.53 14.20 -10.88
N SER A 160 -6.92 15.16 -11.73
CA SER A 160 -5.99 16.15 -12.28
C SER A 160 -5.64 17.27 -11.29
N ALA A 161 -6.52 17.52 -10.31
CA ALA A 161 -6.32 18.48 -9.24
C ALA A 161 -5.51 17.85 -8.08
N THR A 162 -4.73 18.66 -7.36
CA THR A 162 -3.89 18.20 -6.25
C THR A 162 -4.73 17.49 -5.17
N GLU A 163 -5.82 18.11 -4.74
CA GLU A 163 -6.71 17.56 -3.72
C GLU A 163 -7.31 16.20 -4.14
N GLY A 164 -7.76 16.09 -5.40
CA GLY A 164 -8.30 14.84 -5.92
C GLY A 164 -7.25 13.73 -5.99
N ARG A 165 -6.00 14.05 -6.36
CA ARG A 165 -4.88 13.10 -6.34
C ARG A 165 -4.58 12.61 -4.93
N GLU A 166 -4.55 13.51 -3.95
CA GLU A 166 -4.29 13.15 -2.56
C GLU A 166 -5.39 12.24 -2.02
N LYS A 167 -6.66 12.61 -2.20
CA LYS A 167 -7.81 11.82 -1.75
C LYS A 167 -7.85 10.43 -2.39
N LEU A 168 -7.74 10.36 -3.71
CA LEU A 168 -7.77 9.09 -4.42
C LEU A 168 -6.53 8.24 -4.12
N GLY A 169 -5.36 8.85 -3.97
CA GLY A 169 -4.14 8.15 -3.55
C GLY A 169 -4.24 7.56 -2.15
N LEU A 170 -4.85 8.28 -1.20
CA LEU A 170 -5.13 7.75 0.15
C LEU A 170 -6.22 6.68 0.11
N GLY A 171 -7.27 6.87 -0.69
CA GLY A 171 -8.33 5.87 -0.86
C GLY A 171 -7.83 4.54 -1.43
N LEU A 172 -6.92 4.57 -2.41
CA LEU A 172 -6.23 3.38 -2.91
C LEU A 172 -5.42 2.67 -1.82
N LYS A 173 -4.80 3.42 -0.91
CA LYS A 173 -4.08 2.86 0.24
C LYS A 173 -5.04 2.24 1.27
N ALA A 174 -6.21 2.83 1.46
CA ALA A 174 -7.24 2.32 2.35
C ALA A 174 -7.89 1.01 1.84
N MET A 175 -7.86 0.78 0.52
CA MET A 175 -8.36 -0.45 -0.12
C MET A 175 -7.48 -1.67 0.17
N ARG A 176 -6.17 -1.47 0.41
CA ARG A 176 -5.14 -2.52 0.57
C ARG A 176 -4.95 -2.93 2.02
#